data_548cdd937c9082ffc12e7c2839baede1
#
_entry.id   548cdd937c9082ffc12e7c2839baede1
#
_cell.length_a   1.000
_cell.length_b   1.000
_cell.length_c   1.000
_cell.angle_alpha   90.00
_cell.angle_beta   90.00
_cell.angle_gamma   90.00
#
_symmetry.space_group_name_H-M   'P 1'
#
loop_
_entity.id
_entity.type
_entity.pdbx_description
1 polymer ?
#
loop_
_entity_poly.entity_id
_entity_poly.type
_entity_poly.pdbx_seq_one_letter_code
_entity_poly.pdbx_strand_id
1 'polypeptide(L)'
;MQVLEDLYMGDIHPSERSYKKDSQYSRALNEVVKAGDALLGTLTEKQKEQFEAYMTAQREVNVLTDCETFIYAFRLGSKIMMDVLTDGQMREI
;
A
#
# COMPACT_ATOMS: atom_id res chain seq x y z
N MET A 1 5.11 -3.62 -25.88
CA MET A 1 4.11 -3.28 -24.84
C MET A 1 4.79 -2.42 -23.78
N GLN A 2 4.36 -1.19 -23.65
CA GLN A 2 5.05 -0.18 -22.84
C GLN A 2 5.14 -0.56 -21.36
N VAL A 3 4.08 -1.14 -20.79
CA VAL A 3 4.06 -1.52 -19.37
C VAL A 3 5.14 -2.54 -19.05
N LEU A 4 5.32 -3.52 -19.91
CA LEU A 4 6.35 -4.54 -19.70
C LEU A 4 7.75 -3.97 -19.87
N GLU A 5 7.94 -3.06 -20.80
CA GLU A 5 9.21 -2.37 -20.96
C GLU A 5 9.52 -1.53 -19.73
N ASP A 6 8.54 -0.78 -19.24
CA ASP A 6 8.71 0.06 -18.06
C ASP A 6 9.06 -0.76 -16.84
N LEU A 7 8.41 -1.92 -16.69
CA LEU A 7 8.70 -2.83 -15.57
C LEU A 7 10.14 -3.37 -15.67
N TYR A 8 10.55 -3.81 -16.88
CA TYR A 8 11.88 -4.35 -17.09
C TYR A 8 12.96 -3.30 -16.86
N MET A 9 12.74 -2.08 -17.34
CA MET A 9 13.70 -0.98 -17.20
C MET A 9 13.72 -0.36 -15.81
N GLY A 10 12.86 -0.81 -14.90
CA GLY A 10 12.82 -0.30 -13.54
C GLY A 10 12.12 1.03 -13.41
N ASP A 11 11.27 1.39 -14.36
CA ASP A 11 10.56 2.67 -14.34
C ASP A 11 9.23 2.59 -13.59
N ILE A 12 8.82 1.39 -13.19
CA ILE A 12 7.62 1.18 -12.39
C ILE A 12 8.04 0.79 -10.98
N HIS A 13 7.61 1.57 -10.01
CA HIS A 13 7.94 1.38 -8.60
C HIS A 13 6.67 1.33 -7.75
N PRO A 14 6.03 0.17 -7.64
CA PRO A 14 4.75 0.07 -6.92
C PRO A 14 4.83 0.54 -5.46
N SER A 15 5.98 0.38 -4.81
CA SER A 15 6.17 0.81 -3.42
C SER A 15 6.31 2.32 -3.29
N GLU A 16 6.57 3.02 -4.39
CA GLU A 16 6.81 4.46 -4.40
C GLU A 16 5.65 5.24 -5.00
N ARG A 17 4.48 4.61 -5.05
CA ARG A 17 3.29 5.29 -5.58
C ARG A 17 3.00 6.55 -4.78
N SER A 18 2.57 7.59 -5.48
CA SER A 18 2.19 8.85 -4.86
C SER A 18 0.67 8.99 -4.82
N TYR A 19 0.20 9.86 -3.94
CA TYR A 19 -1.22 10.11 -3.76
C TYR A 19 -1.57 11.51 -4.21
N LYS A 20 -2.77 11.67 -4.74
CA LYS A 20 -3.26 12.98 -5.16
C LYS A 20 -3.42 13.87 -3.94
N LYS A 21 -2.90 15.12 -4.04
CA LYS A 21 -3.07 16.13 -3.02
C LYS A 21 -4.55 16.39 -2.80
N ASP A 22 -4.95 16.55 -1.54
CA ASP A 22 -6.34 16.77 -1.14
C ASP A 22 -7.30 15.63 -1.46
N SER A 23 -6.75 14.43 -1.73
CA SER A 23 -7.55 13.23 -1.86
C SER A 23 -8.13 12.83 -0.50
N GLN A 24 -9.14 11.97 -0.51
CA GLN A 24 -9.71 11.42 0.72
C GLN A 24 -8.64 10.74 1.56
N TYR A 25 -7.73 10.01 0.93
CA TYR A 25 -6.62 9.35 1.62
C TYR A 25 -5.70 10.37 2.26
N SER A 26 -5.32 11.40 1.52
CA SER A 26 -4.43 12.46 2.02
C SER A 26 -5.02 13.16 3.24
N ARG A 27 -6.32 13.45 3.20
CA ARG A 27 -7.02 14.07 4.32
C ARG A 27 -7.04 13.17 5.56
N ALA A 28 -7.33 11.88 5.36
CA ALA A 28 -7.32 10.92 6.45
C ALA A 28 -5.93 10.80 7.07
N LEU A 29 -4.89 10.78 6.25
CA LEU A 29 -3.51 10.72 6.71
C LEU A 29 -3.16 11.95 7.55
N ASN A 30 -3.59 13.14 7.12
CA ASN A 30 -3.38 14.37 7.88
C ASN A 30 -4.07 14.33 9.24
N GLU A 31 -5.25 13.72 9.32
CA GLU A 31 -5.93 13.56 10.62
C GLU A 31 -5.15 12.63 11.55
N VAL A 32 -4.54 11.58 11.02
CA VAL A 32 -3.71 10.68 11.82
C VAL A 32 -2.51 11.44 12.39
N VAL A 33 -1.85 12.26 11.56
CA VAL A 33 -0.70 13.06 11.99
C VAL A 33 -1.11 14.05 13.08
N LYS A 34 -2.22 14.76 12.90
CA LYS A 34 -2.73 15.71 13.88
C LYS A 34 -3.05 15.05 15.22
N ALA A 35 -3.75 13.91 15.15
CA ALA A 35 -4.12 13.16 16.36
C ALA A 35 -2.89 12.63 17.09
N GLY A 36 -1.90 12.15 16.35
CA GLY A 36 -0.63 11.70 16.91
C GLY A 36 0.14 12.80 17.60
N ASP A 37 0.22 13.97 16.96
CA ASP A 37 0.91 15.13 17.55
C ASP A 37 0.22 15.59 18.82
N ALA A 38 -1.10 15.63 18.81
CA ALA A 38 -1.89 16.01 20.01
C ALA A 38 -1.65 15.03 21.15
N LEU A 39 -1.65 13.74 20.85
CA LEU A 39 -1.39 12.70 21.86
C LEU A 39 0.02 12.84 22.45
N LEU A 40 1.03 13.00 21.60
CA LEU A 40 2.41 13.13 22.04
C LEU A 40 2.58 14.31 23.01
N GLY A 41 1.84 15.39 22.81
CA GLY A 41 1.91 16.57 23.69
C GLY A 41 1.41 16.31 25.10
N THR A 42 0.67 15.23 25.33
CA THR A 42 0.12 14.90 26.65
C THR A 42 0.87 13.79 27.36
N LEU A 43 1.87 13.17 26.72
CA LEU A 43 2.56 12.01 27.27
C LEU A 43 3.79 12.40 28.08
N THR A 44 4.09 11.61 29.10
CA THR A 44 5.38 11.69 29.81
C THR A 44 6.48 11.13 28.93
N GLU A 45 7.74 11.35 29.31
CA GLU A 45 8.87 10.85 28.54
C GLU A 45 8.83 9.31 28.40
N LYS A 46 8.52 8.61 29.48
CA LYS A 46 8.40 7.15 29.44
C LYS A 46 7.27 6.69 28.53
N GLN A 47 6.14 7.39 28.58
CA GLN A 47 4.99 7.07 27.71
C GLN A 47 5.32 7.34 26.25
N LYS A 48 6.08 8.40 25.97
CA LYS A 48 6.54 8.69 24.61
C LYS A 48 7.41 7.55 24.06
N GLU A 49 8.31 7.02 24.87
CA GLU A 49 9.14 5.88 24.47
C GLU A 49 8.29 4.67 24.10
N GLN A 50 7.30 4.37 24.92
CA GLN A 50 6.39 3.26 24.67
C GLN A 50 5.56 3.48 23.41
N PHE A 51 5.09 4.71 23.22
CA PHE A 51 4.32 5.06 22.03
C PHE A 51 5.18 4.95 20.77
N GLU A 52 6.42 5.42 20.82
CA GLU A 52 7.33 5.31 19.68
C GLU A 52 7.64 3.87 19.32
N ALA A 53 7.80 3.01 20.33
CA ALA A 53 8.01 1.59 20.11
C ALA A 53 6.80 0.98 19.40
N TYR A 54 5.59 1.34 19.83
CA TYR A 54 4.36 0.91 19.19
C TYR A 54 4.29 1.38 17.73
N MET A 55 4.59 2.66 17.49
CA MET A 55 4.55 3.22 16.13
C MET A 55 5.56 2.56 15.21
N THR A 56 6.74 2.25 15.72
CA THR A 56 7.76 1.56 14.94
C THR A 56 7.30 0.16 14.55
N ALA A 57 6.75 -0.58 15.51
CA ALA A 57 6.21 -1.92 15.23
C ALA A 57 5.03 -1.84 14.24
N GLN A 58 4.17 -0.85 14.39
CA GLN A 58 3.03 -0.66 13.49
C GLN A 58 3.47 -0.34 12.07
N ARG A 59 4.50 0.48 11.91
CA ARG A 59 5.07 0.76 10.59
C ARG A 59 5.58 -0.49 9.91
N GLU A 60 6.26 -1.35 10.67
CA GLU A 60 6.76 -2.60 10.13
C GLU A 60 5.63 -3.49 9.64
N VAL A 61 4.56 -3.60 10.43
CA VAL A 61 3.37 -4.35 10.02
C VAL A 61 2.78 -3.74 8.75
N ASN A 62 2.68 -2.42 8.68
CA ASN A 62 2.10 -1.73 7.51
C ASN A 62 2.92 -1.99 6.25
N VAL A 63 4.24 -1.96 6.33
CA VAL A 63 5.11 -2.26 5.18
C VAL A 63 4.88 -3.67 4.69
N LEU A 64 4.83 -4.64 5.60
CA LEU A 64 4.58 -6.04 5.24
C LEU A 64 3.18 -6.24 4.67
N THR A 65 2.18 -5.59 5.26
CA THR A 65 0.81 -5.67 4.78
C THR A 65 0.68 -5.09 3.38
N ASP A 66 1.32 -3.95 3.12
CA ASP A 66 1.29 -3.34 1.79
C ASP A 66 1.90 -4.26 0.74
N CYS A 67 3.01 -4.89 1.06
CA CYS A 67 3.66 -5.84 0.17
C CYS A 67 2.75 -7.05 -0.11
N GLU A 68 2.17 -7.63 0.94
CA GLU A 68 1.27 -8.77 0.81
C GLU A 68 0.03 -8.41 -0.02
N THR A 69 -0.52 -7.22 0.20
CA THR A 69 -1.68 -6.75 -0.55
C THR A 69 -1.33 -6.61 -2.03
N PHE A 70 -0.17 -6.07 -2.35
CA PHE A 70 0.28 -5.94 -3.73
C PHE A 70 0.40 -7.32 -4.40
N ILE A 71 1.03 -8.26 -3.71
CA ILE A 71 1.22 -9.62 -4.25
C ILE A 71 -0.13 -10.28 -4.49
N TYR A 72 -1.04 -10.18 -3.52
CA TYR A 72 -2.37 -10.77 -3.63
C TYR A 72 -3.13 -10.18 -4.82
N ALA A 73 -3.14 -8.85 -4.91
CA ALA A 73 -3.87 -8.16 -5.98
C ALA A 73 -3.32 -8.51 -7.36
N PHE A 74 -2.00 -8.56 -7.48
CA PHE A 74 -1.35 -8.90 -8.74
C PHE A 74 -1.71 -10.32 -9.17
N ARG A 75 -1.63 -11.27 -8.23
CA ARG A 75 -1.96 -12.67 -8.51
C ARG A 75 -3.43 -12.84 -8.88
N LEU A 76 -4.31 -12.17 -8.14
CA LEU A 76 -5.75 -12.24 -8.41
C LEU A 76 -6.06 -11.69 -9.80
N GLY A 77 -5.51 -10.51 -10.13
CA GLY A 77 -5.72 -9.91 -11.44
C GLY A 77 -5.23 -10.81 -12.57
N SER A 78 -4.06 -11.42 -12.38
CA SER A 78 -3.49 -12.34 -13.37
C SER A 78 -4.38 -13.57 -13.57
N LYS A 79 -4.88 -14.14 -12.48
CA LYS A 79 -5.79 -15.30 -12.57
C LYS A 79 -7.09 -14.97 -13.27
N ILE A 80 -7.66 -13.80 -12.96
CA ILE A 80 -8.89 -13.35 -13.61
C ILE A 80 -8.67 -13.21 -15.11
N MET A 81 -7.57 -12.61 -15.52
CA MET A 81 -7.27 -12.44 -16.94
C MET A 81 -7.07 -13.79 -17.64
N MET A 82 -6.37 -14.71 -16.99
CA MET A 82 -6.17 -16.05 -17.56
C MET A 82 -7.48 -16.79 -17.72
N ASP A 83 -8.38 -16.71 -16.73
CA ASP A 83 -9.67 -17.35 -16.80
C ASP A 83 -10.53 -16.76 -17.93
N VAL A 84 -10.54 -15.42 -18.03
CA VAL A 84 -11.30 -14.74 -19.08
C VAL A 84 -10.81 -15.14 -20.46
N LEU A 85 -9.49 -15.15 -20.67
CA LEU A 85 -8.91 -15.51 -21.97
C LEU A 85 -9.13 -16.96 -22.30
N THR A 86 -8.95 -17.85 -21.32
CA THR A 86 -9.12 -19.29 -21.53
C THR A 86 -10.58 -19.64 -21.82
N ASP A 87 -11.50 -19.07 -21.07
CA ASP A 87 -12.94 -19.30 -21.27
C ASP A 87 -13.36 -18.80 -22.63
N GLY A 88 -12.90 -17.61 -23.05
CA GLY A 88 -13.17 -17.09 -24.37
C GLY A 88 -12.65 -17.99 -25.47
N GLN A 89 -11.45 -18.51 -25.33
CA GLN A 89 -10.87 -19.44 -26.31
C GLN A 89 -11.66 -20.73 -26.40
N MET A 90 -12.05 -21.27 -25.25
CA MET A 90 -12.80 -22.52 -25.23
C MET A 90 -14.19 -22.37 -25.82
N ARG A 91 -14.81 -21.23 -25.67
CA ARG A 91 -16.13 -20.97 -26.25
C ARG A 91 -16.12 -20.89 -27.77
N GLU A 92 -15.00 -20.51 -28.32
CA GLU A 92 -14.84 -20.39 -29.76
C GLU A 92 -14.60 -21.75 -30.43
N ILE A 93 -14.24 -22.73 -29.67
CA ILE A 93 -14.01 -24.08 -30.16
C ILE A 93 -15.34 -24.86 -30.28
#